data_0da7b7bed2eee3fb5eac5881d27c9073
#
_entry.id   0da7b7bed2eee3fb5eac5881d27c9073
#
_cell.length_a   1.000
_cell.length_b   1.000
_cell.length_c   1.000
_cell.angle_alpha   90.00
_cell.angle_beta   90.00
_cell.angle_gamma   90.00
#
_symmetry.space_group_name_H-M   'P 1'
#
loop_
_entity.id
_entity.type
_entity.pdbx_description
1 polymer ?
#
loop_
_entity_poly.entity_id
_entity_poly.type
_entity_poly.pdbx_seq_one_letter_code
_entity_poly.pdbx_strand_id
1 'polypeptide(L)'
;MGSQPTDLEQLRAALAAGEKDLRSLKLGEIDGLDLDLSGCNLDGSCFKEARFGHATLRGAQAHRCCFQQALIWGADLSELDASSSYWHEADLSGSRLQGANFSHALMHRCCLRGVVAARSCWRRARLVEADFRSGLDQLTDLGYADFSGADLSFALLQGANLHAAILKGSCLYGANLRGCDLRGADLRDCDLRDTELQDAQMEGALID
;
A
#
# COMPACT_ATOMS: atom_id res chain seq x y z
N MET A 1 -13.59 -29.25 10.50
CA MET A 1 -12.67 -28.15 10.18
C MET A 1 -11.53 -28.82 9.42
N GLY A 2 -11.38 -28.53 8.12
CA GLY A 2 -10.21 -28.98 7.35
C GLY A 2 -8.93 -28.39 7.93
N SER A 3 -7.80 -29.06 7.75
CA SER A 3 -6.49 -28.49 8.11
C SER A 3 -6.21 -27.29 7.20
N GLN A 4 -5.67 -26.20 7.76
CA GLN A 4 -5.26 -25.03 6.97
C GLN A 4 -4.16 -25.44 5.96
N PRO A 5 -4.17 -24.87 4.74
CA PRO A 5 -3.12 -25.07 3.76
C PRO A 5 -1.72 -24.80 4.33
N THR A 6 -0.77 -25.69 4.08
CA THR A 6 0.63 -25.59 4.53
C THR A 6 1.61 -25.35 3.39
N ASP A 7 1.16 -25.41 2.15
CA ASP A 7 1.92 -25.15 0.93
C ASP A 7 1.03 -24.58 -0.17
N LEU A 8 1.65 -24.22 -1.30
CA LEU A 8 0.95 -23.60 -2.43
C LEU A 8 -0.05 -24.55 -3.10
N GLU A 9 0.24 -25.85 -3.18
CA GLU A 9 -0.63 -26.85 -3.81
C GLU A 9 -1.94 -26.98 -3.03
N GLN A 10 -1.84 -27.11 -1.71
CA GLN A 10 -3.00 -27.14 -0.81
C GLN A 10 -3.77 -25.83 -0.85
N LEU A 11 -3.09 -24.66 -0.91
CA LEU A 11 -3.75 -23.38 -1.07
C LEU A 11 -4.54 -23.31 -2.38
N ARG A 12 -3.96 -23.73 -3.50
CA ARG A 12 -4.64 -23.79 -4.80
C ARG A 12 -5.85 -24.74 -4.76
N ALA A 13 -5.72 -25.90 -4.11
CA ALA A 13 -6.82 -26.86 -3.95
C ALA A 13 -7.96 -26.26 -3.10
N ALA A 14 -7.65 -25.57 -1.99
CA ALA A 14 -8.63 -24.91 -1.15
C ALA A 14 -9.38 -23.80 -1.91
N LEU A 15 -8.67 -22.98 -2.68
CA LEU A 15 -9.26 -21.93 -3.51
C LEU A 15 -10.16 -22.53 -4.59
N ALA A 16 -9.74 -23.62 -5.26
CA ALA A 16 -10.53 -24.33 -6.27
C ALA A 16 -11.81 -24.95 -5.67
N ALA A 17 -11.78 -25.33 -4.39
CA ALA A 17 -12.94 -25.77 -3.64
C ALA A 17 -13.87 -24.65 -3.18
N GLY A 18 -13.51 -23.37 -3.45
CA GLY A 18 -14.26 -22.18 -3.06
C GLY A 18 -14.05 -21.76 -1.61
N GLU A 19 -13.02 -22.28 -0.93
CA GLU A 19 -12.69 -21.87 0.43
C GLU A 19 -12.24 -20.40 0.45
N LYS A 20 -12.83 -19.61 1.35
CA LYS A 20 -12.52 -18.20 1.51
C LYS A 20 -12.00 -17.86 2.91
N ASP A 21 -12.15 -18.73 3.89
CA ASP A 21 -11.61 -18.54 5.23
C ASP A 21 -10.21 -19.15 5.35
N LEU A 22 -9.23 -18.35 4.97
CA LEU A 22 -7.82 -18.72 4.85
C LEU A 22 -6.97 -17.99 5.91
N ARG A 23 -7.49 -17.85 7.12
CA ARG A 23 -6.81 -17.14 8.22
C ARG A 23 -5.62 -17.89 8.78
N SER A 24 -4.67 -17.13 9.29
CA SER A 24 -3.50 -17.66 10.04
C SER A 24 -2.63 -18.63 9.23
N LEU A 25 -2.61 -18.52 7.89
CA LEU A 25 -1.71 -19.28 7.04
C LEU A 25 -0.24 -18.92 7.36
N LYS A 26 0.64 -19.88 7.19
CA LYS A 26 2.10 -19.70 7.29
C LYS A 26 2.72 -20.14 5.96
N LEU A 27 2.66 -19.26 4.98
CA LEU A 27 3.06 -19.53 3.60
C LEU A 27 4.09 -18.49 3.12
N GLY A 28 5.19 -18.37 3.88
CA GLY A 28 6.35 -17.59 3.44
C GLY A 28 7.01 -18.20 2.20
N GLU A 29 7.67 -17.36 1.39
CA GLU A 29 8.48 -17.74 0.22
C GLU A 29 7.71 -18.51 -0.88
N ILE A 30 6.37 -18.61 -0.84
CA ILE A 30 5.60 -19.29 -1.88
C ILE A 30 5.65 -18.51 -3.20
N ASP A 31 5.56 -19.23 -4.32
CA ASP A 31 5.40 -18.65 -5.65
C ASP A 31 3.92 -18.64 -6.07
N GLY A 32 3.22 -17.61 -5.61
CA GLY A 32 1.80 -17.35 -5.87
C GLY A 32 1.56 -16.41 -7.05
N LEU A 33 2.42 -16.45 -8.09
CA LEU A 33 2.24 -15.67 -9.30
C LEU A 33 0.83 -15.92 -9.88
N ASP A 34 0.14 -14.84 -10.29
CA ASP A 34 -1.23 -14.85 -10.85
C ASP A 34 -2.30 -15.49 -9.93
N LEU A 35 -2.04 -15.68 -8.64
CA LEU A 35 -2.99 -16.31 -7.71
C LEU A 35 -4.21 -15.41 -7.45
N ASP A 36 -5.41 -16.01 -7.46
CA ASP A 36 -6.65 -15.31 -7.11
C ASP A 36 -7.04 -15.55 -5.65
N LEU A 37 -6.82 -14.54 -4.81
CA LEU A 37 -7.20 -14.47 -3.40
C LEU A 37 -8.36 -13.48 -3.19
N SER A 38 -9.10 -13.11 -4.23
CA SER A 38 -10.17 -12.11 -4.14
C SER A 38 -11.23 -12.50 -3.13
N GLY A 39 -11.57 -11.57 -2.24
CA GLY A 39 -12.57 -11.74 -1.19
C GLY A 39 -12.23 -12.79 -0.13
N CYS A 40 -10.99 -13.31 -0.11
CA CYS A 40 -10.55 -14.23 0.93
C CYS A 40 -10.33 -13.52 2.27
N ASN A 41 -10.59 -14.21 3.36
CA ASN A 41 -10.14 -13.81 4.68
C ASN A 41 -8.76 -14.43 4.95
N LEU A 42 -7.73 -13.58 4.99
CA LEU A 42 -6.34 -13.93 5.21
C LEU A 42 -5.82 -13.48 6.58
N ASP A 43 -6.69 -12.99 7.46
CA ASP A 43 -6.31 -12.35 8.72
C ASP A 43 -5.25 -13.13 9.50
N GLY A 44 -4.20 -12.41 9.92
CA GLY A 44 -3.10 -12.96 10.70
C GLY A 44 -2.19 -13.94 9.94
N SER A 45 -2.33 -14.02 8.61
CA SER A 45 -1.47 -14.88 7.78
C SER A 45 -0.09 -14.28 7.59
N CYS A 46 0.90 -15.14 7.36
CA CYS A 46 2.27 -14.75 7.04
C CYS A 46 2.65 -15.21 5.63
N PHE A 47 2.97 -14.24 4.79
CA PHE A 47 3.42 -14.36 3.41
C PHE A 47 4.78 -13.66 3.21
N LYS A 48 5.62 -13.74 4.24
CA LYS A 48 6.96 -13.15 4.18
C LYS A 48 7.73 -13.69 2.97
N GLU A 49 8.35 -12.80 2.18
CA GLU A 49 9.13 -13.12 0.99
C GLU A 49 8.34 -13.88 -0.11
N ALA A 50 7.01 -13.94 -0.01
CA ALA A 50 6.18 -14.58 -1.02
C ALA A 50 6.18 -13.77 -2.33
N ARG A 51 5.99 -14.46 -3.46
CA ARG A 51 5.93 -13.87 -4.80
C ARG A 51 4.47 -13.89 -5.25
N PHE A 52 3.84 -12.71 -5.29
CA PHE A 52 2.46 -12.49 -5.69
C PHE A 52 2.36 -11.51 -6.89
N GLY A 53 3.35 -11.51 -7.76
CA GLY A 53 3.29 -10.72 -8.99
C GLY A 53 2.01 -11.03 -9.77
N HIS A 54 1.29 -9.99 -10.23
CA HIS A 54 0.01 -10.06 -10.93
C HIS A 54 -1.12 -10.82 -10.21
N ALA A 55 -0.94 -11.21 -8.94
CA ALA A 55 -2.02 -11.81 -8.15
C ALA A 55 -3.16 -10.82 -7.93
N THR A 56 -4.35 -11.33 -7.63
CA THR A 56 -5.46 -10.49 -7.18
C THR A 56 -5.85 -10.79 -5.73
N LEU A 57 -5.86 -9.75 -4.89
CA LEU A 57 -6.34 -9.76 -3.51
C LEU A 57 -7.52 -8.79 -3.36
N ARG A 58 -8.24 -8.54 -4.44
CA ARG A 58 -9.33 -7.57 -4.47
C ARG A 58 -10.38 -7.87 -3.40
N GLY A 59 -10.67 -6.88 -2.54
CA GLY A 59 -11.65 -7.00 -1.47
C GLY A 59 -11.33 -8.06 -0.41
N ALA A 60 -10.09 -8.58 -0.38
CA ALA A 60 -9.67 -9.52 0.65
C ALA A 60 -9.53 -8.83 2.01
N GLN A 61 -9.60 -9.60 3.09
CA GLN A 61 -9.29 -9.18 4.45
C GLN A 61 -7.89 -9.70 4.79
N ALA A 62 -6.98 -8.79 5.14
CA ALA A 62 -5.59 -9.12 5.44
C ALA A 62 -5.08 -8.35 6.68
N HIS A 63 -5.96 -8.22 7.69
CA HIS A 63 -5.59 -7.56 8.94
C HIS A 63 -4.43 -8.28 9.62
N ARG A 64 -3.46 -7.51 10.09
CA ARG A 64 -2.30 -8.04 10.81
C ARG A 64 -1.54 -9.13 10.04
N CYS A 65 -1.66 -9.17 8.71
CA CYS A 65 -0.87 -10.05 7.87
C CYS A 65 0.58 -9.58 7.78
N CYS A 66 1.48 -10.53 7.54
CA CYS A 66 2.88 -10.26 7.28
C CYS A 66 3.17 -10.46 5.78
N PHE A 67 3.52 -9.36 5.08
CA PHE A 67 3.99 -9.33 3.69
C PHE A 67 5.41 -8.74 3.60
N GLN A 68 6.20 -8.89 4.66
CA GLN A 68 7.56 -8.37 4.67
C GLN A 68 8.36 -8.95 3.51
N GLN A 69 9.04 -8.08 2.75
CA GLN A 69 9.86 -8.45 1.59
C GLN A 69 9.11 -9.22 0.50
N ALA A 70 7.77 -9.22 0.53
CA ALA A 70 6.98 -9.87 -0.50
C ALA A 70 7.04 -9.09 -1.84
N LEU A 71 7.04 -9.82 -2.94
CA LEU A 71 7.04 -9.28 -4.30
C LEU A 71 5.62 -9.31 -4.86
N ILE A 72 4.92 -8.17 -4.82
CA ILE A 72 3.48 -8.04 -5.14
C ILE A 72 3.27 -7.05 -6.31
N TRP A 73 4.26 -6.91 -7.16
CA TRP A 73 4.25 -5.98 -8.29
C TRP A 73 3.14 -6.32 -9.31
N GLY A 74 2.50 -5.28 -9.86
CA GLY A 74 1.44 -5.42 -10.86
C GLY A 74 0.16 -6.11 -10.37
N ALA A 75 -0.01 -6.32 -9.06
CA ALA A 75 -1.15 -7.01 -8.46
C ALA A 75 -2.39 -6.10 -8.36
N ASP A 76 -3.59 -6.71 -8.30
CA ASP A 76 -4.83 -6.01 -7.96
C ASP A 76 -5.14 -6.18 -6.46
N LEU A 77 -4.88 -5.12 -5.71
CA LEU A 77 -5.15 -4.98 -4.27
C LEU A 77 -6.30 -4.00 -4.01
N SER A 78 -7.13 -3.72 -5.02
CA SER A 78 -8.25 -2.79 -4.88
C SER A 78 -9.19 -3.26 -3.78
N GLU A 79 -9.64 -2.33 -2.93
CA GLU A 79 -10.55 -2.61 -1.82
C GLU A 79 -10.00 -3.60 -0.76
N LEU A 80 -8.70 -3.93 -0.79
CA LEU A 80 -8.04 -4.76 0.23
C LEU A 80 -8.12 -4.09 1.60
N ASP A 81 -8.49 -4.81 2.64
CA ASP A 81 -8.29 -4.35 4.02
C ASP A 81 -7.03 -4.97 4.64
N ALA A 82 -5.93 -4.22 4.57
CA ALA A 82 -4.62 -4.58 5.10
C ALA A 82 -4.28 -3.75 6.36
N SER A 83 -5.28 -3.34 7.12
CA SER A 83 -5.05 -2.54 8.32
C SER A 83 -4.16 -3.27 9.34
N SER A 84 -3.26 -2.52 9.98
CA SER A 84 -2.30 -3.03 10.97
C SER A 84 -1.37 -4.15 10.48
N SER A 85 -1.17 -4.27 9.17
CA SER A 85 -0.32 -5.29 8.54
C SER A 85 1.14 -4.83 8.40
N TYR A 86 2.02 -5.75 8.04
CA TYR A 86 3.47 -5.58 8.01
C TYR A 86 3.99 -5.77 6.59
N TRP A 87 4.55 -4.70 5.98
CA TRP A 87 4.98 -4.63 4.57
C TRP A 87 6.44 -4.19 4.40
N HIS A 88 7.23 -4.21 5.47
CA HIS A 88 8.61 -3.74 5.41
C HIS A 88 9.35 -4.30 4.18
N GLU A 89 9.93 -3.40 3.37
CA GLU A 89 10.65 -3.71 2.13
C GLU A 89 9.84 -4.50 1.07
N ALA A 90 8.51 -4.51 1.14
CA ALA A 90 7.69 -5.14 0.11
C ALA A 90 7.71 -4.32 -1.20
N ASP A 91 7.63 -5.01 -2.34
CA ASP A 91 7.50 -4.40 -3.66
C ASP A 91 6.05 -4.49 -4.15
N LEU A 92 5.35 -3.36 -4.17
CA LEU A 92 4.00 -3.20 -4.69
C LEU A 92 4.00 -2.40 -6.01
N SER A 93 5.14 -2.25 -6.67
CA SER A 93 5.25 -1.41 -7.86
C SER A 93 4.23 -1.76 -8.94
N GLY A 94 3.64 -0.73 -9.55
CA GLY A 94 2.62 -0.88 -10.59
C GLY A 94 1.31 -1.51 -10.16
N SER A 95 1.08 -1.74 -8.86
CA SER A 95 -0.14 -2.38 -8.36
C SER A 95 -1.30 -1.41 -8.26
N ARG A 96 -2.51 -1.96 -8.25
CA ARG A 96 -3.78 -1.25 -8.07
C ARG A 96 -4.22 -1.34 -6.62
N LEU A 97 -4.35 -0.19 -5.96
CA LEU A 97 -4.66 -0.06 -4.53
C LEU A 97 -5.88 0.83 -4.30
N GLN A 98 -6.73 1.03 -5.32
CA GLN A 98 -7.89 1.92 -5.20
C GLN A 98 -8.80 1.47 -4.05
N GLY A 99 -9.09 2.39 -3.14
CA GLY A 99 -9.95 2.13 -1.99
C GLY A 99 -9.37 1.16 -0.96
N ALA A 100 -8.12 0.72 -1.11
CA ALA A 100 -7.48 -0.16 -0.14
C ALA A 100 -7.25 0.55 1.20
N ASN A 101 -7.30 -0.20 2.29
CA ASN A 101 -7.10 0.26 3.64
C ASN A 101 -5.77 -0.26 4.22
N PHE A 102 -4.79 0.61 4.35
CA PHE A 102 -3.49 0.38 4.99
C PHE A 102 -3.36 1.16 6.32
N SER A 103 -4.48 1.48 6.97
CA SER A 103 -4.43 2.22 8.23
C SER A 103 -3.61 1.46 9.28
N HIS A 104 -2.72 2.18 9.97
CA HIS A 104 -1.78 1.62 10.96
C HIS A 104 -0.80 0.56 10.41
N ALA A 105 -0.68 0.39 9.09
CA ALA A 105 0.27 -0.55 8.50
C ALA A 105 1.72 -0.08 8.67
N LEU A 106 2.65 -1.03 8.77
CA LEU A 106 4.09 -0.77 8.85
C LEU A 106 4.71 -1.05 7.48
N MET A 107 5.04 0.03 6.74
CA MET A 107 5.42 0.01 5.33
C MET A 107 6.76 0.71 5.08
N HIS A 108 7.68 0.58 6.02
CA HIS A 108 9.02 1.16 5.90
C HIS A 108 9.76 0.62 4.68
N ARG A 109 10.33 1.50 3.86
CA ARG A 109 11.06 1.19 2.63
C ARG A 109 10.29 0.38 1.58
N CYS A 110 8.96 0.45 1.59
CA CYS A 110 8.18 -0.19 0.52
C CYS A 110 8.45 0.48 -0.83
N CYS A 111 8.50 -0.32 -1.89
CA CYS A 111 8.42 0.16 -3.25
C CYS A 111 6.94 0.27 -3.67
N LEU A 112 6.48 1.50 -3.88
CA LEU A 112 5.12 1.86 -4.28
C LEU A 112 5.15 2.66 -5.60
N ARG A 113 6.13 2.42 -6.44
CA ARG A 113 6.34 3.15 -7.70
C ARG A 113 5.23 2.86 -8.70
N GLY A 114 4.63 3.92 -9.25
CA GLY A 114 3.60 3.78 -10.26
C GLY A 114 2.33 3.10 -9.77
N VAL A 115 2.03 3.10 -8.47
CA VAL A 115 0.77 2.56 -7.94
C VAL A 115 -0.42 3.44 -8.31
N VAL A 116 -1.57 2.81 -8.54
CA VAL A 116 -2.86 3.50 -8.66
C VAL A 116 -3.63 3.29 -7.36
N ALA A 117 -3.60 4.28 -6.48
CA ALA A 117 -4.07 4.19 -5.10
C ALA A 117 -5.06 5.32 -4.75
N ALA A 118 -5.80 5.80 -5.74
CA ALA A 118 -6.82 6.82 -5.50
C ALA A 118 -7.83 6.36 -4.43
N ARG A 119 -8.18 7.27 -3.51
CA ARG A 119 -9.12 7.04 -2.40
C ARG A 119 -8.71 5.94 -1.42
N SER A 120 -7.45 5.52 -1.40
CA SER A 120 -6.92 4.60 -0.39
C SER A 120 -6.76 5.27 0.98
N CYS A 121 -6.74 4.46 2.02
CA CYS A 121 -6.60 4.91 3.40
C CYS A 121 -5.24 4.49 3.98
N TRP A 122 -4.41 5.47 4.35
CA TRP A 122 -3.08 5.29 4.95
C TRP A 122 -3.01 5.94 6.34
N ARG A 123 -4.14 6.10 7.00
CA ARG A 123 -4.20 6.77 8.31
C ARG A 123 -3.23 6.15 9.29
N ARG A 124 -2.35 6.97 9.86
CA ARG A 124 -1.36 6.54 10.85
C ARG A 124 -0.46 5.39 10.38
N ALA A 125 -0.36 5.16 9.08
CA ALA A 125 0.60 4.21 8.51
C ALA A 125 2.03 4.75 8.69
N ARG A 126 3.00 3.86 8.80
CA ARG A 126 4.43 4.20 8.85
C ARG A 126 5.07 3.91 7.50
N LEU A 127 5.27 4.96 6.72
CA LEU A 127 5.75 4.94 5.34
C LEU A 127 7.15 5.58 5.22
N VAL A 128 7.94 5.49 6.28
CA VAL A 128 9.28 6.06 6.32
C VAL A 128 10.12 5.50 5.18
N GLU A 129 10.77 6.37 4.39
CA GLU A 129 11.58 6.01 3.22
C GLU A 129 10.80 5.22 2.13
N ALA A 130 9.46 5.26 2.11
CA ALA A 130 8.67 4.62 1.05
C ALA A 130 8.87 5.34 -0.30
N ASP A 131 8.93 4.57 -1.38
CA ASP A 131 9.15 5.10 -2.74
C ASP A 131 7.84 5.11 -3.55
N PHE A 132 7.22 6.28 -3.66
CA PHE A 132 6.01 6.54 -4.44
C PHE A 132 6.30 7.24 -5.79
N ARG A 133 7.52 7.27 -6.25
CA ARG A 133 7.82 7.89 -7.54
C ARG A 133 7.05 7.19 -8.66
N SER A 134 6.82 7.88 -9.74
CA SER A 134 6.21 7.28 -10.94
C SER A 134 7.00 6.06 -11.43
N GLY A 135 6.29 5.07 -11.95
CA GLY A 135 6.87 3.96 -12.68
C GLY A 135 7.33 4.40 -14.08
N LEU A 136 7.83 3.45 -14.88
CA LEU A 136 8.29 3.74 -16.24
C LEU A 136 7.14 4.21 -17.14
N ASP A 137 6.00 3.54 -17.07
CA ASP A 137 4.85 3.78 -17.94
C ASP A 137 3.60 4.25 -17.19
N GLN A 138 3.70 4.47 -15.86
CA GLN A 138 2.55 4.81 -15.03
C GLN A 138 2.91 5.83 -13.95
N LEU A 139 2.14 6.90 -13.90
CA LEU A 139 2.23 7.88 -12.82
C LEU A 139 1.65 7.28 -11.53
N THR A 140 2.27 7.61 -10.40
CA THR A 140 1.71 7.30 -9.09
C THR A 140 0.49 8.18 -8.84
N ASP A 141 -0.66 7.55 -8.62
CA ASP A 141 -1.93 8.23 -8.37
C ASP A 141 -2.40 7.98 -6.92
N LEU A 142 -2.33 9.01 -6.10
CA LEU A 142 -2.75 9.08 -4.70
C LEU A 142 -3.89 10.10 -4.52
N GLY A 143 -4.60 10.43 -5.59
CA GLY A 143 -5.69 11.41 -5.54
C GLY A 143 -6.76 11.01 -4.53
N TYR A 144 -7.18 11.97 -3.69
CA TYR A 144 -8.15 11.76 -2.60
C TYR A 144 -7.74 10.71 -1.55
N ALA A 145 -6.50 10.27 -1.51
CA ALA A 145 -6.02 9.33 -0.50
C ALA A 145 -5.94 10.01 0.88
N ASP A 146 -6.15 9.22 1.94
CA ASP A 146 -6.13 9.71 3.32
C ASP A 146 -4.87 9.25 4.05
N PHE A 147 -3.92 10.17 4.21
CA PHE A 147 -2.67 10.03 4.95
C PHE A 147 -2.72 10.69 6.33
N SER A 148 -3.90 10.97 6.88
CA SER A 148 -4.01 11.68 8.16
C SER A 148 -3.16 11.02 9.25
N GLY A 149 -2.23 11.79 9.82
CA GLY A 149 -1.32 11.35 10.87
C GLY A 149 -0.32 10.26 10.45
N ALA A 150 -0.14 10.01 9.15
CA ALA A 150 0.86 9.06 8.66
C ALA A 150 2.29 9.59 8.84
N ASP A 151 3.26 8.70 8.96
CA ASP A 151 4.68 9.03 8.96
C ASP A 151 5.27 8.76 7.56
N LEU A 152 5.44 9.84 6.80
CA LEU A 152 6.02 9.87 5.45
C LEU A 152 7.45 10.44 5.48
N SER A 153 8.13 10.40 6.62
CA SER A 153 9.49 10.93 6.74
C SER A 153 10.41 10.31 5.69
N PHE A 154 11.14 11.17 4.95
CA PHE A 154 12.05 10.78 3.87
C PHE A 154 11.39 10.01 2.71
N ALA A 155 10.06 10.00 2.60
CA ALA A 155 9.38 9.36 1.48
C ALA A 155 9.68 10.09 0.16
N LEU A 156 9.75 9.31 -0.92
CA LEU A 156 10.00 9.80 -2.27
C LEU A 156 8.67 9.86 -3.03
N LEU A 157 8.13 11.07 -3.25
CA LEU A 157 6.82 11.30 -3.87
C LEU A 157 6.90 12.10 -5.18
N GLN A 158 8.11 12.33 -5.70
CA GLN A 158 8.33 13.23 -6.85
C GLN A 158 7.36 12.92 -7.99
N GLY A 159 6.63 13.95 -8.42
CA GLY A 159 5.69 13.89 -9.53
C GLY A 159 4.41 13.08 -9.29
N ALA A 160 4.16 12.63 -8.05
CA ALA A 160 2.92 11.92 -7.72
C ALA A 160 1.70 12.85 -7.79
N ASN A 161 0.56 12.28 -8.17
CA ASN A 161 -0.73 12.93 -8.04
C ASN A 161 -1.25 12.78 -6.60
N LEU A 162 -1.31 13.89 -5.85
CA LEU A 162 -1.87 14.01 -4.49
C LEU A 162 -3.06 14.98 -4.50
N HIS A 163 -3.73 15.16 -5.65
CA HIS A 163 -4.88 16.04 -5.77
C HIS A 163 -5.94 15.70 -4.71
N ALA A 164 -6.33 16.73 -3.94
CA ALA A 164 -7.31 16.62 -2.85
C ALA A 164 -7.01 15.51 -1.82
N ALA A 165 -5.75 15.07 -1.69
CA ALA A 165 -5.33 14.13 -0.65
C ALA A 165 -5.40 14.78 0.74
N ILE A 166 -5.67 13.98 1.77
CA ILE A 166 -5.71 14.43 3.16
C ILE A 166 -4.40 14.04 3.83
N LEU A 167 -3.50 15.01 4.01
CA LEU A 167 -2.19 14.84 4.67
C LEU A 167 -2.20 15.38 6.10
N LYS A 168 -3.35 15.86 6.58
CA LYS A 168 -3.48 16.53 7.87
C LYS A 168 -2.78 15.79 9.01
N GLY A 169 -1.88 16.52 9.72
CA GLY A 169 -1.13 16.00 10.87
C GLY A 169 -0.12 14.91 10.51
N SER A 170 0.22 14.72 9.23
CA SER A 170 1.26 13.77 8.83
C SER A 170 2.66 14.35 9.09
N CYS A 171 3.64 13.45 9.25
CA CYS A 171 5.05 13.80 9.26
C CYS A 171 5.60 13.67 7.84
N LEU A 172 6.01 14.79 7.24
CA LEU A 172 6.65 14.89 5.93
C LEU A 172 8.13 15.29 6.04
N TYR A 173 8.72 15.15 7.23
CA TYR A 173 10.10 15.53 7.48
C TYR A 173 11.06 14.92 6.46
N GLY A 174 11.78 15.77 5.73
CA GLY A 174 12.72 15.36 4.69
C GLY A 174 12.08 14.65 3.50
N ALA A 175 10.75 14.63 3.36
CA ALA A 175 10.08 14.03 2.21
C ALA A 175 10.31 14.83 0.94
N ASN A 176 10.34 14.15 -0.22
CA ASN A 176 10.49 14.79 -1.51
C ASN A 176 9.16 14.82 -2.27
N LEU A 177 8.56 16.01 -2.34
CA LEU A 177 7.28 16.32 -3.01
C LEU A 177 7.47 17.16 -4.30
N ARG A 178 8.67 17.18 -4.87
CA ARG A 178 8.97 17.98 -6.06
C ARG A 178 8.04 17.61 -7.22
N GLY A 179 7.44 18.62 -7.84
CA GLY A 179 6.56 18.44 -8.98
C GLY A 179 5.27 17.67 -8.71
N CYS A 180 4.91 17.44 -7.44
CA CYS A 180 3.62 16.82 -7.09
C CYS A 180 2.43 17.70 -7.45
N ASP A 181 1.32 17.08 -7.78
CA ASP A 181 0.03 17.74 -7.81
C ASP A 181 -0.61 17.70 -6.41
N LEU A 182 -0.52 18.80 -5.68
CA LEU A 182 -1.09 18.99 -4.33
C LEU A 182 -2.32 19.91 -4.36
N ARG A 183 -2.92 20.15 -5.52
CA ARG A 183 -4.08 21.03 -5.63
C ARG A 183 -5.23 20.50 -4.78
N GLY A 184 -5.74 21.39 -3.90
CA GLY A 184 -6.80 21.05 -2.96
C GLY A 184 -6.43 20.09 -1.86
N ALA A 185 -5.15 19.71 -1.70
CA ALA A 185 -4.70 18.83 -0.62
C ALA A 185 -4.78 19.53 0.76
N ASP A 186 -5.02 18.78 1.80
CA ASP A 186 -5.02 19.27 3.19
C ASP A 186 -3.70 18.92 3.89
N LEU A 187 -2.81 19.92 4.03
CA LEU A 187 -1.50 19.80 4.69
C LEU A 187 -1.48 20.48 6.09
N ARG A 188 -2.63 20.80 6.65
CA ARG A 188 -2.67 21.45 7.99
C ARG A 188 -2.08 20.53 9.05
N ASP A 189 -1.44 21.11 10.02
CA ASP A 189 -0.79 20.42 11.15
C ASP A 189 0.35 19.45 10.69
N CYS A 190 0.88 19.57 9.45
CA CYS A 190 1.97 18.73 8.96
C CYS A 190 3.33 19.16 9.48
N ASP A 191 4.23 18.20 9.71
CA ASP A 191 5.65 18.50 9.89
C ASP A 191 6.32 18.57 8.51
N LEU A 192 6.53 19.80 8.02
CA LEU A 192 7.12 20.09 6.70
C LEU A 192 8.61 20.46 6.77
N ARG A 193 9.27 20.24 7.88
CA ARG A 193 10.71 20.56 8.00
C ARG A 193 11.52 19.75 7.00
N ASP A 194 12.43 20.41 6.29
CA ASP A 194 13.28 19.82 5.25
C ASP A 194 12.51 19.14 4.10
N THR A 195 11.21 19.39 3.95
CA THR A 195 10.39 18.89 2.83
C THR A 195 10.74 19.63 1.54
N GLU A 196 10.96 18.93 0.45
CA GLU A 196 11.20 19.51 -0.87
C GLU A 196 9.88 19.69 -1.64
N LEU A 197 9.49 20.95 -1.91
CA LEU A 197 8.22 21.33 -2.59
C LEU A 197 8.43 22.06 -3.92
N GLN A 198 9.66 22.07 -4.48
CA GLN A 198 9.94 22.77 -5.73
C GLN A 198 9.02 22.22 -6.85
N ASP A 199 8.45 23.14 -7.62
CA ASP A 199 7.56 22.85 -8.75
C ASP A 199 6.26 22.09 -8.38
N ALA A 200 5.93 21.95 -7.08
CA ALA A 200 4.65 21.39 -6.65
C ALA A 200 3.49 22.37 -6.95
N GLN A 201 2.37 21.83 -7.43
CA GLN A 201 1.16 22.59 -7.71
C GLN A 201 0.33 22.66 -6.42
N MET A 202 0.13 23.89 -5.87
CA MET A 202 -0.45 24.10 -4.53
C MET A 202 -1.79 24.84 -4.57
N GLU A 203 -2.41 25.05 -5.73
CA GLU A 203 -3.65 25.82 -5.85
C GLU A 203 -4.76 25.20 -4.99
N GLY A 204 -5.29 25.97 -4.06
CA GLY A 204 -6.33 25.53 -3.13
C GLY A 204 -5.88 24.54 -2.06
N ALA A 205 -4.58 24.25 -1.96
CA ALA A 205 -4.07 23.46 -0.84
C ALA A 205 -4.24 24.23 0.48
N LEU A 206 -4.57 23.49 1.55
CA LEU A 206 -4.70 24.03 2.90
C LEU A 206 -3.39 23.79 3.64
N ILE A 207 -2.76 24.86 4.12
CA ILE A 207 -1.52 24.83 4.89
C ILE A 207 -1.63 25.84 6.02
N ASP A 208 -1.01 25.60 7.18
CA ASP A 208 -1.01 26.51 8.35
C ASP A 208 -0.04 27.67 8.18
#